data_035ccb6d9bd0c0d07614b48fc85c9c5b
#
_entry.id   035ccb6d9bd0c0d07614b48fc85c9c5b
#
_cell.length_a   1.000
_cell.length_b   1.000
_cell.length_c   1.000
_cell.angle_alpha   90.00
_cell.angle_beta   90.00
_cell.angle_gamma   90.00
#
_symmetry.space_group_name_H-M   'P 1'
#
loop_
_entity.id
_entity.type
_entity.pdbx_description
1 polymer ?
#
loop_
_entity_poly.entity_id
_entity_poly.type
_entity_poly.pdbx_seq_one_letter_code
_entity_poly.pdbx_strand_id
1 'polypeptide(L)' 'MVKPALPYLDVLSALKGRFAKPLFAYQVSGEYAMLKAAALKGWLDERRAVLESLFALRRAGAQGILTYYALEAARWLKEA' A
#
# COMPACT_ATOMS: atom_id res chain seq x y z
N MET A 1 -3.71 1.47 13.55
CA MET A 1 -3.78 1.21 12.09
C MET A 1 -4.18 2.46 11.35
N VAL A 2 -3.51 2.78 10.25
CA VAL A 2 -3.83 3.94 9.42
C VAL A 2 -4.64 3.49 8.21
N LYS A 3 -5.81 4.09 8.00
CA LYS A 3 -6.70 3.80 6.87
C LYS A 3 -7.51 5.05 6.52
N PRO A 4 -7.67 5.41 5.23
CA PRO A 4 -6.98 4.80 4.10
C PRO A 4 -5.48 4.98 4.20
N ALA A 5 -4.72 4.31 3.37
CA ALA A 5 -3.28 4.25 3.54
C ALA A 5 -2.53 5.31 2.74
N LEU A 6 -2.59 5.26 1.40
CA LEU A 6 -1.82 6.19 0.58
C LEU A 6 -2.15 7.66 0.82
N PRO A 7 -3.43 8.06 0.98
CA PRO A 7 -3.73 9.47 1.24
C PRO A 7 -3.17 9.99 2.57
N TYR A 8 -2.75 9.09 3.46
CA TYR A 8 -2.27 9.45 4.80
C TYR A 8 -0.85 8.97 5.07
N LEU A 9 0.01 8.99 4.05
CA LEU A 9 1.42 8.65 4.23
C LEU A 9 2.09 9.57 5.25
N ASP A 10 1.70 10.82 5.28
CA ASP A 10 2.23 11.80 6.23
C ASP A 10 1.85 11.44 7.67
N VAL A 11 0.62 10.99 7.89
CA VAL A 11 0.17 10.55 9.21
C VAL A 11 0.97 9.32 9.64
N LEU A 12 1.13 8.37 8.73
CA LEU A 12 1.88 7.14 9.01
C LEU A 12 3.33 7.47 9.38
N SER A 13 3.96 8.36 8.63
CA SER A 13 5.32 8.79 8.88
C SER A 13 5.45 9.51 10.24
N ALA A 14 4.49 10.35 10.57
CA ALA A 14 4.48 11.06 11.85
C ALA A 14 4.34 10.08 13.03
N LEU A 15 3.46 9.08 12.89
CA LEU A 15 3.26 8.09 13.94
C LEU A 15 4.50 7.23 14.14
N LYS A 16 5.19 6.88 13.07
CA LYS A 16 6.44 6.12 13.15
C LYS A 16 7.46 6.82 14.03
N GLY A 17 7.55 8.13 13.93
CA GLY A 17 8.50 8.92 14.71
C GLY A 17 8.11 9.10 16.17
N ARG A 18 6.84 8.85 16.53
CA ARG A 18 6.31 9.15 17.87
C ARG A 18 6.08 7.92 18.73
N PHE A 19 5.87 6.76 18.12
CA PHE A 19 5.50 5.55 18.86
C PHE A 19 6.43 4.40 18.50
N ALA A 20 6.81 3.64 19.53
CA ALA A 20 7.67 2.46 19.36
C ALA A 20 6.88 1.20 18.96
N LYS A 21 5.54 1.30 18.94
CA LYS A 21 4.68 0.15 18.66
C LYS A 21 4.61 -0.11 17.15
N PRO A 22 4.36 -1.37 16.74
CA PRO A 22 4.18 -1.68 15.33
C PRO A 22 3.05 -0.87 14.70
N LEU A 23 3.29 -0.36 13.50
CA LEU A 23 2.31 0.41 12.75
C LEU A 23 1.83 -0.42 11.57
N PHE A 24 0.50 -0.43 11.39
CA PHE A 24 -0.13 -1.15 10.29
C PHE A 24 -0.90 -0.15 9.43
N ALA A 25 -0.90 -0.38 8.13
CA ALA A 25 -1.66 0.42 7.18
C ALA A 25 -2.67 -0.47 6.46
N TYR A 26 -3.85 0.06 6.19
CA TYR A 26 -4.88 -0.65 5.46
C TYR A 26 -5.15 0.08 4.15
N GLN A 27 -4.75 -0.54 3.03
CA GLN A 27 -5.08 -0.07 1.69
C GLN A 27 -6.51 -0.51 1.42
N VAL A 28 -7.43 0.42 1.61
CA VAL A 28 -8.86 0.10 1.63
C VAL A 28 -9.42 -0.16 0.24
N SER A 29 -10.69 -0.61 0.19
CA SER A 29 -11.33 -1.00 -1.07
C SER A 29 -11.34 0.12 -2.12
N GLY A 30 -11.46 1.39 -1.69
CA GLY A 30 -11.42 2.52 -2.60
C GLY A 30 -10.07 2.67 -3.28
N GLU A 31 -8.98 2.48 -2.54
CA GLU A 31 -7.62 2.52 -3.11
C GLU A 31 -7.43 1.37 -4.10
N TYR A 32 -7.89 0.18 -3.72
CA TYR A 32 -7.85 -0.99 -4.60
C TYR A 32 -8.63 -0.73 -5.89
N ALA A 33 -9.84 -0.19 -5.76
CA ALA A 33 -10.70 0.10 -6.91
C ALA A 33 -10.06 1.11 -7.86
N MET A 34 -9.41 2.15 -7.32
CA MET A 34 -8.75 3.15 -8.15
C MET A 34 -7.59 2.54 -8.95
N LEU A 35 -6.76 1.74 -8.30
CA LEU A 35 -5.65 1.06 -8.97
C LEU A 35 -6.17 0.09 -10.04
N LYS A 36 -7.18 -0.69 -9.69
CA LYS A 36 -7.75 -1.69 -10.59
C LYS A 36 -8.40 -1.03 -11.80
N ALA A 37 -9.18 0.03 -11.58
CA ALA A 37 -9.84 0.74 -12.67
C ALA A 37 -8.84 1.36 -13.64
N ALA A 38 -7.80 2.00 -13.12
CA ALA A 38 -6.77 2.60 -13.95
C ALA A 38 -6.00 1.54 -14.74
N ALA A 39 -5.74 0.39 -14.11
CA ALA A 39 -5.06 -0.73 -14.77
C ALA A 39 -5.91 -1.29 -15.91
N LEU A 40 -7.20 -1.46 -15.68
CA LEU A 40 -8.13 -1.98 -16.70
C LEU A 40 -8.25 -1.04 -17.90
N LYS A 41 -8.11 0.27 -17.67
CA LYS A 41 -8.14 1.28 -18.74
C LYS A 41 -6.79 1.41 -19.45
N GLY A 42 -5.76 0.72 -18.98
CA GLY A 42 -4.43 0.80 -19.56
C GLY A 42 -3.68 2.08 -19.21
N TRP A 43 -4.14 2.83 -18.21
CA TRP A 43 -3.52 4.09 -17.81
C TRP A 43 -2.27 3.89 -16.98
N LEU A 44 -2.12 2.71 -16.38
CA LEU A 44 -0.93 2.37 -15.62
C LEU A 44 -0.65 0.87 -15.70
N ASP A 45 0.59 0.50 -15.38
CA ASP A 45 1.01 -0.90 -15.26
C ASP A 45 0.61 -1.37 -13.85
N GLU A 46 -0.31 -2.32 -13.79
CA GLU A 46 -0.87 -2.77 -12.51
C GLU A 46 0.19 -3.25 -11.53
N ARG A 47 1.05 -4.17 -11.98
CA ARG A 47 2.07 -4.75 -11.11
C ARG A 47 3.00 -3.66 -10.54
N ARG A 48 3.51 -2.79 -11.41
CA ARG A 48 4.43 -1.72 -11.00
C ARG A 48 3.77 -0.73 -10.07
N ALA A 49 2.56 -0.29 -10.41
CA ALA A 49 1.85 0.70 -9.60
C ALA A 49 1.46 0.15 -8.23
N VAL A 50 0.99 -1.09 -8.18
CA VAL A 50 0.62 -1.73 -6.91
C VAL A 50 1.84 -1.91 -6.03
N LEU A 51 2.93 -2.45 -6.56
CA LEU A 51 4.15 -2.64 -5.77
C LEU A 51 4.72 -1.30 -5.31
N GLU A 52 4.68 -0.28 -6.16
CA GLU A 52 5.14 1.06 -5.79
C GLU A 52 4.32 1.62 -4.62
N SER A 53 3.00 1.43 -4.65
CA SER A 53 2.14 1.89 -3.56
C SER A 53 2.46 1.18 -2.24
N LEU A 54 2.69 -0.13 -2.30
CA LEU A 54 3.02 -0.90 -1.11
C LEU A 54 4.40 -0.55 -0.56
N PHE A 55 5.38 -0.34 -1.43
CA PHE A 55 6.70 0.12 -1.00
C PHE A 55 6.65 1.52 -0.38
N ALA A 56 5.79 2.40 -0.91
CA ALA A 56 5.60 3.72 -0.33
C ALA A 56 5.10 3.62 1.11
N LEU A 57 4.14 2.74 1.37
CA LEU A 57 3.63 2.49 2.72
C LEU A 57 4.72 1.95 3.63
N ARG A 58 5.53 1.03 3.13
CA ARG A 58 6.63 0.46 3.90
C ARG A 58 7.67 1.52 4.24
N ARG A 59 8.05 2.35 3.28
CA ARG A 59 9.02 3.43 3.51
C ARG A 59 8.50 4.44 4.52
N ALA A 60 7.20 4.70 4.51
CA ALA A 60 6.58 5.64 5.46
C ALA A 60 6.54 5.09 6.89
N GLY A 61 6.72 3.77 7.06
CA GLY A 61 6.83 3.20 8.38
C GLY A 61 5.91 2.05 8.69
N ALA A 62 5.08 1.61 7.75
CA ALA A 62 4.19 0.47 7.99
C ALA A 62 5.01 -0.81 8.12
N GLN A 63 4.79 -1.54 9.19
CA GLN A 63 5.41 -2.84 9.41
C GLN A 63 4.53 -3.96 8.88
N GLY A 64 3.24 -3.73 8.78
CA GLY A 64 2.29 -4.64 8.16
C GLY A 64 1.31 -3.85 7.33
N ILE A 65 0.87 -4.44 6.22
CA ILE A 65 -0.05 -3.80 5.28
C ILE A 65 -1.17 -4.77 4.96
N LEU A 66 -2.41 -4.32 5.22
CA LEU A 66 -3.58 -5.05 4.77
C LEU A 66 -3.98 -4.49 3.42
N THR A 67 -4.15 -5.36 2.45
CA THR A 67 -4.51 -4.93 1.09
C THR A 67 -5.24 -6.05 0.36
N TYR A 68 -6.17 -5.67 -0.51
CA TYR A 68 -6.83 -6.64 -1.38
C TYR A 68 -5.88 -7.22 -2.42
N TYR A 69 -4.71 -6.60 -2.62
CA TYR A 69 -3.67 -7.11 -3.51
C TYR A 69 -2.70 -8.09 -2.83
N ALA A 70 -2.95 -8.50 -1.59
CA ALA A 70 -1.98 -9.27 -0.81
C ALA A 70 -1.46 -10.52 -1.54
N LEU A 71 -2.35 -11.30 -2.15
CA LEU A 71 -1.95 -12.54 -2.85
C LEU A 71 -1.15 -12.25 -4.11
N GLU A 72 -1.62 -11.31 -4.93
CA GLU A 72 -0.92 -10.94 -6.15
C GLU A 72 0.44 -10.32 -5.83
N ALA A 73 0.50 -9.43 -4.84
CA ALA A 73 1.75 -8.78 -4.44
C ALA A 73 2.77 -9.81 -3.96
N ALA A 74 2.33 -10.77 -3.15
CA ALA A 74 3.21 -11.83 -2.67
C ALA A 74 3.79 -12.63 -3.83
N ARG A 75 2.95 -12.97 -4.80
CA ARG A 75 3.39 -13.70 -6.00
C ARG A 75 4.39 -12.89 -6.81
N TRP A 76 4.08 -11.61 -7.05
CA TRP A 76 4.96 -10.72 -7.82
C TRP A 76 6.33 -10.55 -7.16
N LEU A 77 6.35 -10.40 -5.84
CA LEU A 77 7.62 -10.27 -5.10
C LEU A 77 8.44 -11.55 -5.17
N LYS A 78 7.78 -12.70 -5.17
CA LYS A 78 8.45 -13.99 -5.26
C LYS A 78 9.07 -14.21 -6.64
N GLU A 79 8.45 -13.63 -7.69
CA GLU A 79 8.94 -13.75 -9.07
C GLU A 79 10.08 -12.77 -9.37
N ALA A 80 10.28 -11.78 -8.53
CA ALA A 80 11.26 -10.73 -8.78
C ALA A 80 12.71 -11.22 -8.58
#